data_9172ac0ea359ba2605f3610391746254
#
_entry.id   9172ac0ea359ba2605f3610391746254
#
_cell.length_a   1.000
_cell.length_b   1.000
_cell.length_c   1.000
_cell.angle_alpha   90.00
_cell.angle_beta   90.00
_cell.angle_gamma   90.00
#
_symmetry.space_group_name_H-M   'P 1'
#
loop_
_entity.id
_entity.type
_entity.pdbx_description
1 polymer ?
#
loop_
_entity_poly.entity_id
_entity_poly.type
_entity_poly.pdbx_seq_one_letter_code
_entity_poly.pdbx_strand_id
1 'polypeptide(L)'
;VKYLKAFMVYLGAAALIFLLVRESEAKTSLRVVKCDESKMIDVFVRPNFGTIINFPVKPDNVVLGGQRQFGIEYIKNDIALTALTSNSNTNLFVYLQGRRCGFKLITSSSQQDNLVQVRDPEDSKMKVPFK
;
A
#
# COMPACT_ATOMS: atom_id res chain seq x y z
N VAL A 1 -52.27 24.86 -5.60
CA VAL A 1 -51.50 25.15 -4.37
C VAL A 1 -51.06 23.87 -3.65
N LYS A 2 -51.88 22.84 -3.63
CA LYS A 2 -51.49 21.53 -3.01
C LYS A 2 -50.38 20.82 -3.75
N TYR A 3 -50.32 20.94 -5.08
CA TYR A 3 -49.32 20.29 -5.92
C TYR A 3 -47.96 20.97 -5.90
N LEU A 4 -47.91 22.27 -5.64
CA LEU A 4 -46.69 23.05 -5.56
C LEU A 4 -45.85 22.70 -4.32
N LYS A 5 -46.53 22.42 -3.18
CA LYS A 5 -45.86 21.99 -1.93
C LYS A 5 -45.30 20.57 -2.05
N ALA A 6 -46.01 19.64 -2.73
CA ALA A 6 -45.53 18.31 -2.99
C ALA A 6 -44.33 18.29 -3.94
N PHE A 7 -44.33 19.17 -4.96
CA PHE A 7 -43.23 19.28 -5.90
C PHE A 7 -41.93 19.81 -5.25
N MET A 8 -42.02 20.77 -4.33
CA MET A 8 -40.87 21.26 -3.57
C MET A 8 -40.26 20.21 -2.65
N VAL A 9 -41.10 19.35 -2.02
CA VAL A 9 -40.60 18.27 -1.17
C VAL A 9 -39.85 17.21 -1.98
N TYR A 10 -40.34 16.87 -3.17
CA TYR A 10 -39.64 15.93 -4.06
C TYR A 10 -38.31 16.46 -4.60
N LEU A 11 -38.25 17.75 -4.93
CA LEU A 11 -37.01 18.39 -5.36
C LEU A 11 -35.97 18.45 -4.22
N GLY A 12 -36.38 18.70 -2.99
CA GLY A 12 -35.50 18.68 -1.82
C GLY A 12 -34.96 17.26 -1.50
N ALA A 13 -35.81 16.23 -1.60
CA ALA A 13 -35.40 14.85 -1.40
C ALA A 13 -34.42 14.35 -2.48
N ALA A 14 -34.66 14.70 -3.76
CA ALA A 14 -33.76 14.35 -4.85
C ALA A 14 -32.38 15.02 -4.71
N ALA A 15 -32.33 16.28 -4.29
CA ALA A 15 -31.10 17.01 -4.03
C ALA A 15 -30.30 16.40 -2.85
N LEU A 16 -31.01 15.94 -1.81
CA LEU A 16 -30.37 15.28 -0.65
C LEU A 16 -29.76 13.93 -1.02
N ILE A 17 -30.42 13.17 -1.90
CA ILE A 17 -29.91 11.87 -2.38
C ILE A 17 -28.67 12.06 -3.25
N PHE A 18 -28.59 13.13 -4.05
CA PHE A 18 -27.43 13.45 -4.87
C PHE A 18 -26.19 13.84 -4.05
N LEU A 19 -26.39 14.41 -2.87
CA LEU A 19 -25.30 14.78 -1.96
C LEU A 19 -24.71 13.60 -1.20
N LEU A 20 -25.39 12.44 -1.16
CA LEU A 20 -24.96 11.25 -0.47
C LEU A 20 -24.11 10.28 -1.35
N VAL A 21 -24.13 10.46 -2.66
CA VAL A 21 -23.25 9.73 -3.58
C VAL A 21 -21.93 10.46 -3.68
N ARG A 22 -21.18 10.47 -2.58
CA ARG A 22 -19.74 10.71 -2.67
C ARG A 22 -19.13 9.41 -3.13
N GLU A 23 -18.74 9.37 -4.38
CA GLU A 23 -17.81 8.35 -4.84
C GLU A 23 -16.61 8.40 -3.91
N SER A 24 -16.44 7.38 -3.10
CA SER A 24 -15.17 7.19 -2.41
C SER A 24 -14.17 6.80 -3.49
N GLU A 25 -13.47 7.78 -4.04
CA GLU A 25 -12.31 7.51 -4.87
C GLU A 25 -11.39 6.60 -4.07
N ALA A 26 -11.14 5.40 -4.61
CA ALA A 26 -10.14 4.50 -4.06
C ALA A 26 -8.81 5.25 -4.09
N LYS A 27 -8.34 5.71 -2.93
CA LYS A 27 -7.05 6.39 -2.82
C LYS A 27 -5.98 5.40 -3.24
N THR A 28 -5.38 5.65 -4.39
CA THR A 28 -4.15 4.97 -4.81
C THR A 28 -3.11 5.22 -3.73
N SER A 29 -2.78 4.20 -2.98
CA SER A 29 -1.85 4.33 -1.88
C SER A 29 -0.43 4.23 -2.42
N LEU A 30 0.19 5.38 -2.63
CA LEU A 30 1.61 5.53 -2.83
C LEU A 30 2.21 6.07 -1.53
N ARG A 31 3.15 5.35 -0.95
CA ARG A 31 3.76 5.73 0.31
C ARG A 31 5.28 5.71 0.20
N VAL A 32 5.92 6.76 0.68
CA VAL A 32 7.38 6.85 0.78
C VAL A 32 7.79 6.58 2.23
N VAL A 33 8.70 5.65 2.43
CA VAL A 33 9.20 5.25 3.75
C VAL A 33 10.72 5.31 3.81
N LYS A 34 11.23 5.55 5.01
CA LYS A 34 12.65 5.52 5.31
C LYS A 34 13.03 4.18 5.93
N CYS A 35 14.12 3.59 5.47
CA CYS A 35 14.68 2.40 6.09
C CYS A 35 15.47 2.77 7.36
N ASP A 36 14.99 2.29 8.49
CA ASP A 36 15.68 2.39 9.79
C ASP A 36 15.87 0.95 10.30
N GLU A 37 17.11 0.54 10.49
CA GLU A 37 17.43 -0.83 10.92
C GLU A 37 16.85 -1.21 12.29
N SER A 38 16.51 -0.22 13.10
CA SER A 38 15.91 -0.41 14.44
C SER A 38 14.38 -0.49 14.44
N LYS A 39 13.73 -0.26 13.28
CA LYS A 39 12.27 -0.19 13.18
C LYS A 39 11.73 -1.09 12.07
N MET A 40 10.56 -1.65 12.32
CA MET A 40 9.81 -2.40 11.31
C MET A 40 8.80 -1.45 10.64
N ILE A 41 8.66 -1.60 9.34
CA ILE A 41 7.70 -0.85 8.52
C ILE A 41 6.50 -1.75 8.24
N ASP A 42 5.31 -1.31 8.65
CA ASP A 42 4.08 -2.05 8.36
C ASP A 42 3.70 -1.88 6.88
N VAL A 43 3.43 -2.98 6.20
CA VAL A 43 2.97 -3.03 4.82
C VAL A 43 1.68 -3.82 4.76
N PHE A 44 0.63 -3.20 4.24
CA PHE A 44 -0.69 -3.81 4.13
C PHE A 44 -0.88 -4.41 2.75
N VAL A 45 -1.11 -5.71 2.72
CA VAL A 45 -1.31 -6.49 1.50
C VAL A 45 -2.74 -7.01 1.47
N ARG A 46 -3.51 -6.57 0.50
CA ARG A 46 -4.90 -7.03 0.33
C ARG A 46 -4.93 -8.31 -0.49
N PRO A 47 -5.69 -9.35 -0.09
CA PRO A 47 -5.89 -10.55 -0.90
C PRO A 47 -6.39 -10.19 -2.31
N ASN A 48 -5.88 -10.88 -3.32
CA ASN A 48 -6.17 -10.67 -4.75
C ASN A 48 -5.62 -9.37 -5.36
N PHE A 49 -4.78 -8.64 -4.62
CA PHE A 49 -4.10 -7.44 -5.11
C PHE A 49 -2.60 -7.56 -4.91
N GLY A 50 -1.83 -7.02 -5.82
CA GLY A 50 -0.38 -6.93 -5.68
C GLY A 50 0.04 -5.68 -4.92
N THR A 51 1.11 -5.81 -4.15
CA THR A 51 1.80 -4.69 -3.48
C THR A 51 3.25 -4.68 -3.93
N ILE A 52 3.73 -3.53 -4.37
CA ILE A 52 5.12 -3.34 -4.78
C ILE A 52 5.88 -2.59 -3.69
N ILE A 53 7.02 -3.13 -3.29
CA ILE A 53 8.02 -2.40 -2.51
C ILE A 53 9.17 -2.07 -3.45
N ASN A 54 9.37 -0.79 -3.71
CA ASN A 54 10.42 -0.29 -4.59
C ASN A 54 11.61 0.18 -3.78
N PHE A 55 12.79 -0.31 -4.14
CA PHE A 55 14.05 0.06 -3.51
C PHE A 55 14.89 0.94 -4.44
N PRO A 56 15.78 1.78 -3.89
CA PRO A 56 16.65 2.63 -4.71
C PRO A 56 17.71 1.85 -5.49
N VAL A 57 18.03 0.64 -5.01
CA VAL A 57 18.96 -0.29 -5.64
C VAL A 57 18.38 -1.69 -5.59
N LYS A 58 18.92 -2.59 -6.39
CA LYS A 58 18.53 -3.99 -6.37
C LYS A 58 18.88 -4.61 -5.01
N PRO A 59 17.93 -5.28 -4.33
CA PRO A 59 18.21 -6.01 -3.09
C PRO A 59 19.28 -7.11 -3.28
N ASP A 60 20.17 -7.22 -2.31
CA ASP A 60 21.19 -8.27 -2.30
C ASP A 60 20.63 -9.59 -1.83
N ASN A 61 19.88 -9.56 -0.74
CA ASN A 61 19.23 -10.72 -0.15
C ASN A 61 17.88 -10.35 0.44
N VAL A 62 16.98 -11.33 0.47
CA VAL A 62 15.64 -11.19 1.03
C VAL A 62 15.31 -12.42 1.88
N VAL A 63 14.77 -12.20 3.06
CA VAL A 63 14.29 -13.24 3.96
C VAL A 63 12.81 -13.02 4.23
N LEU A 64 11.98 -13.94 3.79
CA LEU A 64 10.55 -13.97 4.07
C LEU A 64 10.23 -15.00 5.13
N GLY A 65 9.60 -14.59 6.24
CA GLY A 65 9.27 -15.48 7.35
C GLY A 65 8.22 -16.51 7.01
N GLY A 66 7.07 -16.09 6.56
CA GLY A 66 5.94 -16.96 6.21
C GLY A 66 5.85 -17.25 4.71
N GLN A 67 6.68 -18.14 4.19
CA GLN A 67 6.76 -18.43 2.75
C GLN A 67 5.48 -18.99 2.14
N ARG A 68 4.61 -19.60 2.95
CA ARG A 68 3.32 -20.13 2.49
C ARG A 68 2.18 -19.11 2.57
N GLN A 69 2.40 -17.97 3.21
CA GLN A 69 1.38 -16.95 3.45
C GLN A 69 1.40 -15.87 2.39
N PHE A 70 2.55 -15.62 1.79
CA PHE A 70 2.76 -14.58 0.78
C PHE A 70 3.54 -15.13 -0.41
N GLY A 71 3.08 -14.75 -1.61
CA GLY A 71 3.86 -14.89 -2.83
C GLY A 71 4.80 -13.69 -2.97
N ILE A 72 6.01 -13.96 -3.46
CA ILE A 72 7.03 -12.94 -3.66
C ILE A 72 7.68 -13.11 -5.03
N GLU A 73 7.84 -12.00 -5.74
CA GLU A 73 8.57 -11.93 -7.01
C GLU A 73 9.58 -10.80 -6.98
N TYR A 74 10.70 -11.00 -7.62
CA TYR A 74 11.78 -10.03 -7.71
C TYR A 74 11.84 -9.46 -9.13
N ILE A 75 11.63 -8.16 -9.25
CA ILE A 75 11.62 -7.47 -10.54
C ILE A 75 12.54 -6.25 -10.45
N LYS A 76 13.77 -6.40 -10.89
CA LYS A 76 14.80 -5.34 -10.81
C LYS A 76 14.97 -4.83 -9.37
N ASN A 77 14.60 -3.57 -9.11
CA ASN A 77 14.66 -2.95 -7.78
C ASN A 77 13.38 -3.15 -6.98
N ASP A 78 12.41 -3.87 -7.50
CA ASP A 78 11.10 -4.07 -6.92
C ASP A 78 10.93 -5.46 -6.33
N ILE A 79 10.22 -5.51 -5.23
CA ILE A 79 9.67 -6.75 -4.67
C ILE A 79 8.15 -6.67 -4.80
N ALA A 80 7.57 -7.61 -5.55
CA ALA A 80 6.12 -7.75 -5.69
C ALA A 80 5.60 -8.78 -4.70
N LEU A 81 4.60 -8.39 -3.93
CA LEU A 81 3.98 -9.20 -2.88
C LEU A 81 2.52 -9.47 -3.20
N THR A 82 2.09 -10.70 -2.98
CA THR A 82 0.67 -11.11 -3.01
C THR A 82 0.34 -11.90 -1.76
N ALA A 83 -0.82 -11.65 -1.17
CA ALA A 83 -1.30 -12.45 -0.04
C ALA A 83 -1.94 -13.74 -0.57
N LEU A 84 -1.44 -14.88 -0.09
CA LEU A 84 -1.95 -16.21 -0.44
C LEU A 84 -3.08 -16.66 0.49
N THR A 85 -3.20 -16.01 1.64
CA THR A 85 -4.25 -16.27 2.64
C THR A 85 -4.89 -14.96 3.09
N SER A 86 -6.12 -15.03 3.58
CA SER A 86 -6.90 -13.84 3.98
C SER A 86 -6.55 -13.27 5.35
N ASN A 87 -5.79 -14.01 6.15
CA ASN A 87 -5.48 -13.62 7.55
C ASN A 87 -4.06 -14.05 7.91
N SER A 88 -3.10 -13.24 7.50
CA SER A 88 -1.68 -13.54 7.67
C SER A 88 -0.90 -12.35 8.16
N ASN A 89 0.06 -12.63 9.01
CA ASN A 89 1.10 -11.71 9.44
C ASN A 89 2.44 -12.41 9.35
N THR A 90 3.42 -11.77 8.74
CA THR A 90 4.79 -12.25 8.73
C THR A 90 5.77 -11.09 8.62
N ASN A 91 7.04 -11.39 8.64
CA ASN A 91 8.09 -10.42 8.45
C ASN A 91 8.84 -10.64 7.14
N LEU A 92 9.38 -9.56 6.62
CA LEU A 92 10.23 -9.53 5.44
C LEU A 92 11.47 -8.71 5.79
N PHE A 93 12.63 -9.29 5.63
CA PHE A 93 13.89 -8.57 5.77
C PHE A 93 14.57 -8.44 4.43
N VAL A 94 14.95 -7.24 4.08
CA VAL A 94 15.60 -6.93 2.81
C VAL A 94 16.96 -6.31 3.09
N TYR A 95 17.98 -6.88 2.49
CA TYR A 95 19.36 -6.43 2.62
C TYR A 95 19.78 -5.64 1.39
N LEU A 96 20.20 -4.40 1.61
CA LEU A 96 20.58 -3.43 0.59
C LEU A 96 21.95 -2.83 0.94
N GLN A 97 22.99 -3.14 0.20
CA GLN A 97 24.31 -2.51 0.37
C GLN A 97 24.75 -2.41 1.85
N GLY A 98 24.63 -3.52 2.59
CA GLY A 98 25.00 -3.58 3.98
C GLY A 98 23.97 -3.04 4.97
N ARG A 99 22.80 -2.60 4.50
CA ARG A 99 21.64 -2.21 5.31
C ARG A 99 20.58 -3.28 5.34
N ARG A 100 19.92 -3.39 6.46
CA ARG A 100 18.75 -4.26 6.64
C ARG A 100 17.50 -3.42 6.83
N CYS A 101 16.53 -3.59 5.94
CA CYS A 101 15.19 -3.02 6.08
C CYS A 101 14.22 -4.11 6.51
N GLY A 102 13.54 -3.92 7.62
CA GLY A 102 12.53 -4.84 8.15
C GLY A 102 11.12 -4.35 7.84
N PHE A 103 10.29 -5.27 7.36
CA PHE A 103 8.88 -5.02 7.05
C PHE A 103 8.01 -6.03 7.78
N LYS A 104 6.90 -5.57 8.30
CA LYS A 104 5.83 -6.41 8.79
C LYS A 104 4.74 -6.45 7.73
N LEU A 105 4.52 -7.61 7.15
CA LEU A 105 3.49 -7.84 6.15
C LEU A 105 2.19 -8.22 6.84
N ILE A 106 1.15 -7.45 6.62
CA ILE A 106 -0.15 -7.61 7.26
C ILE A 106 -1.22 -7.72 6.19
N THR A 107 -1.98 -8.81 6.18
CA THR A 107 -3.15 -8.89 5.31
C THR A 107 -4.28 -8.06 5.88
N SER A 108 -4.92 -7.27 5.03
CA SER A 108 -6.04 -6.42 5.41
C SER A 108 -7.07 -6.35 4.29
N SER A 109 -8.35 -6.37 4.66
CA SER A 109 -9.45 -6.13 3.71
C SER A 109 -9.80 -4.64 3.58
N SER A 110 -9.37 -3.81 4.54
CA SER A 110 -9.71 -2.39 4.63
C SER A 110 -8.56 -1.45 4.26
N GLN A 111 -7.33 -1.92 4.35
CA GLN A 111 -6.12 -1.16 4.03
C GLN A 111 -5.31 -1.88 2.97
N GLN A 112 -4.73 -1.12 2.06
CA GLN A 112 -3.87 -1.67 1.02
C GLN A 112 -2.79 -0.65 0.65
N ASP A 113 -1.56 -1.11 0.68
CA ASP A 113 -0.44 -0.42 0.05
C ASP A 113 -0.29 -0.93 -1.39
N ASN A 114 -0.41 -0.06 -2.38
CA ASN A 114 -0.16 -0.42 -3.77
C ASN A 114 1.33 -0.33 -4.10
N LEU A 115 1.95 0.76 -3.71
CA LEU A 115 3.37 1.01 -3.94
C LEU A 115 3.98 1.65 -2.69
N VAL A 116 4.99 1.00 -2.15
CA VAL A 116 5.83 1.51 -1.05
C VAL A 116 7.21 1.79 -1.61
N GLN A 117 7.62 3.05 -1.61
CA GLN A 117 8.96 3.45 -2.05
C GLN A 117 9.86 3.64 -0.84
N VAL A 118 10.91 2.85 -0.79
CA VAL A 118 11.95 2.99 0.25
C VAL A 118 12.97 4.00 -0.24
N ARG A 119 13.05 5.14 0.46
CA ARG A 119 13.95 6.25 0.13
C ARG A 119 14.50 6.87 1.40
N ASP A 120 15.75 7.24 1.36
CA ASP A 120 16.37 8.07 2.37
C ASP A 120 16.98 9.32 1.71
N PRO A 121 16.33 10.48 1.83
CA PRO A 121 16.80 11.69 1.17
C PRO A 121 18.14 12.20 1.70
N GLU A 122 18.51 11.80 2.92
CA GLU A 122 19.78 12.19 3.55
C GLU A 122 20.94 11.26 3.18
N ASP A 123 20.64 10.06 2.71
CA ASP A 123 21.65 9.07 2.33
C ASP A 123 21.93 9.14 0.82
N SER A 124 23.13 9.54 0.48
CA SER A 124 23.56 9.64 -0.94
C SER A 124 23.50 8.30 -1.68
N LYS A 125 23.67 7.17 -0.99
CA LYS A 125 23.56 5.81 -1.55
C LYS A 125 22.12 5.43 -1.87
N MET A 126 21.16 6.08 -1.19
CA MET A 126 19.75 5.84 -1.35
C MET A 126 19.08 6.86 -2.29
N LYS A 127 19.82 7.81 -2.81
CA LYS A 127 19.31 8.76 -3.80
C LYS A 127 19.36 8.11 -5.18
N VAL A 128 18.20 7.87 -5.76
CA VAL A 128 18.09 7.43 -7.14
C VAL A 128 17.63 8.62 -7.99
N PRO A 129 18.42 9.07 -8.97
CA PRO A 129 17.94 10.08 -9.90
C PRO A 129 16.78 9.50 -10.71
N PHE A 130 15.68 10.20 -10.75
CA PHE A 130 14.60 9.90 -11.68
C PHE A 130 15.09 10.20 -13.09
N LYS A 131 15.05 9.17 -13.91
CA LYS A 131 15.24 9.33 -15.35
C LYS A 131 13.91 9.60 -16.03
#